data_529a485c7e328ecb1ccbee8d4dc64622
#
_entry.id   529a485c7e328ecb1ccbee8d4dc64622
#
_cell.length_a   1.000
_cell.length_b   1.000
_cell.length_c   1.000
_cell.angle_alpha   90.00
_cell.angle_beta   90.00
_cell.angle_gamma   90.00
#
_symmetry.space_group_name_H-M   'P 1'
#
loop_
_entity.id
_entity.type
_entity.pdbx_description
1 polymer ?
#
loop_
_entity_poly.entity_id
_entity_poly.type
_entity_poly.pdbx_seq_one_letter_code
_entity_poly.pdbx_strand_id
1 'polypeptide(L)'
;MIGQRAFAAAFGALGRIVTILGVTVALQAVPALADAAPVTTAVVSPTVATQSVPANILARPGRPRIGLVLGGGGAKGFAHIGVISELERLRIPVDVVAGTSMGAVVGSLYAGGRNAGDLVTVAHDINWVTLFDDSIPREELSLRRKNDERNILLPYRLGFKDGKPILPKGVLGGQKLYATLQSLLLPNRALDNFDYMAIPFRAVATNIVNGERVVFREGSLSRAMRASMSVPGLMSPVEIDGEKLVDGGLV
;
A
#
# COMPACT_ATOMS: atom_id res chain seq x y z
N MET A 1 -21.97 -19.61 -1.14
CA MET A 1 -22.89 -18.54 -0.73
C MET A 1 -22.65 -17.98 0.68
N ILE A 2 -22.01 -18.68 1.59
CA ILE A 2 -21.76 -18.23 2.98
C ILE A 2 -20.61 -17.21 3.07
N GLY A 3 -19.61 -17.28 2.18
CA GLY A 3 -18.45 -16.40 2.21
C GLY A 3 -18.69 -14.92 1.83
N GLN A 4 -19.66 -14.64 0.97
CA GLN A 4 -19.92 -13.26 0.52
C GLN A 4 -20.57 -12.39 1.59
N ARG A 5 -21.37 -12.97 2.49
CA ARG A 5 -22.01 -12.21 3.58
C ARG A 5 -21.03 -11.83 4.70
N ALA A 6 -20.08 -12.68 5.00
CA ALA A 6 -19.04 -12.39 5.99
C ALA A 6 -18.06 -11.28 5.51
N PHE A 7 -17.76 -11.25 4.22
CA PHE A 7 -16.91 -10.25 3.60
C PHE A 7 -17.53 -8.85 3.60
N ALA A 8 -18.83 -8.75 3.28
CA ALA A 8 -19.55 -7.48 3.31
C ALA A 8 -19.75 -6.94 4.75
N ALA A 9 -19.91 -7.81 5.74
CA ALA A 9 -20.09 -7.42 7.13
C ALA A 9 -18.80 -6.85 7.75
N ALA A 10 -17.64 -7.40 7.41
CA ALA A 10 -16.34 -6.92 7.90
C ALA A 10 -16.01 -5.51 7.40
N PHE A 11 -16.35 -5.20 6.15
CA PHE A 11 -16.13 -3.86 5.57
C PHE A 11 -17.18 -2.84 5.99
N GLY A 12 -18.40 -3.28 6.30
CA GLY A 12 -19.43 -2.41 6.88
C GLY A 12 -19.02 -1.89 8.28
N ALA A 13 -18.28 -2.67 9.05
CA ALA A 13 -17.77 -2.25 10.36
C ALA A 13 -16.64 -1.21 10.23
N LEU A 14 -15.72 -1.35 9.25
CA LEU A 14 -14.67 -0.36 9.01
C LEU A 14 -15.25 0.98 8.51
N GLY A 15 -16.25 0.94 7.64
CA GLY A 15 -16.94 2.15 7.17
C GLY A 15 -17.66 2.90 8.29
N ARG A 16 -18.17 2.19 9.29
CA ARG A 16 -18.83 2.80 10.46
C ARG A 16 -17.85 3.42 11.46
N ILE A 17 -16.63 2.88 11.57
CA ILE A 17 -15.59 3.46 12.46
C ILE A 17 -15.08 4.78 11.88
N VAL A 18 -15.00 4.94 10.57
CA VAL A 18 -14.59 6.21 9.93
C VAL A 18 -15.66 7.29 10.07
N THR A 19 -16.96 6.91 10.18
CA THR A 19 -18.07 7.88 10.33
C THR A 19 -18.24 8.37 11.77
N ILE A 20 -17.73 7.66 12.78
CA ILE A 20 -17.84 8.05 14.20
C ILE A 20 -16.74 9.04 14.63
N LEU A 21 -15.64 9.16 13.88
CA LEU A 21 -14.60 10.17 14.10
C LEU A 21 -14.85 11.45 13.29
N GLY A 22 -16.11 11.85 13.14
CA GLY A 22 -16.51 13.19 12.74
C GLY A 22 -16.15 14.19 13.85
N VAL A 23 -14.91 14.63 13.90
CA VAL A 23 -14.48 15.78 14.68
C VAL A 23 -15.19 16.98 14.07
N THR A 24 -16.15 17.52 14.79
CA THR A 24 -16.75 18.82 14.50
C THR A 24 -15.67 19.87 14.74
N VAL A 25 -14.95 20.24 13.69
CA VAL A 25 -14.03 21.38 13.70
C VAL A 25 -14.92 22.63 13.70
N ALA A 26 -15.03 23.27 14.84
CA ALA A 26 -15.64 24.58 14.92
C ALA A 26 -14.82 25.56 14.05
N LEU A 27 -15.46 26.07 13.02
CA LEU A 27 -14.91 27.06 12.12
C LEU A 27 -14.79 28.40 12.90
N GLN A 28 -13.62 28.66 13.47
CA GLN A 28 -13.34 29.99 13.99
C GLN A 28 -12.87 30.86 12.84
N ALA A 29 -13.59 31.97 12.64
CA ALA A 29 -13.28 32.97 11.64
C ALA A 29 -11.87 33.54 11.87
N VAL A 30 -10.97 33.34 10.90
CA VAL A 30 -9.66 33.99 10.86
C VAL A 30 -9.87 35.39 10.25
N PRO A 31 -9.38 36.45 10.90
CA PRO A 31 -9.48 37.79 10.31
C PRO A 31 -8.65 37.89 9.04
N ALA A 32 -9.22 38.49 8.01
CA ALA A 32 -8.55 38.74 6.74
C ALA A 32 -7.33 39.65 6.96
N LEU A 33 -6.12 39.12 6.70
CA LEU A 33 -4.95 39.96 6.45
C LEU A 33 -4.96 40.33 4.97
N ALA A 34 -5.34 41.56 4.70
CA ALA A 34 -5.06 42.24 3.43
C ALA A 34 -3.56 42.58 3.42
N ASP A 35 -2.89 42.24 2.35
CA ASP A 35 -1.58 42.53 1.83
C ASP A 35 -0.72 41.27 1.64
N ALA A 36 -1.04 40.54 0.58
CA ALA A 36 -0.10 39.56 0.01
C ALA A 36 0.31 40.05 -1.37
N ALA A 37 1.60 40.37 -1.51
CA ALA A 37 2.25 40.63 -2.77
C ALA A 37 1.98 39.46 -3.77
N PRO A 38 1.96 39.72 -5.11
CA PRO A 38 1.68 38.68 -6.08
C PRO A 38 2.75 37.57 -6.00
N VAL A 39 2.32 36.40 -5.57
CA VAL A 39 3.15 35.19 -5.64
C VAL A 39 3.25 34.80 -7.10
N THR A 40 4.40 35.10 -7.71
CA THR A 40 4.75 34.58 -9.04
C THR A 40 4.86 33.05 -8.91
N THR A 41 3.81 32.36 -9.30
CA THR A 41 3.84 30.90 -9.43
C THR A 41 4.79 30.55 -10.58
N ALA A 42 6.05 30.28 -10.23
CA ALA A 42 6.93 29.58 -11.15
C ALA A 42 6.32 28.18 -11.33
N VAL A 43 5.78 27.92 -12.50
CA VAL A 43 5.38 26.59 -12.93
C VAL A 43 6.67 25.80 -13.09
N VAL A 44 7.10 25.15 -12.00
CA VAL A 44 8.16 24.14 -12.08
C VAL A 44 7.52 22.93 -12.75
N SER A 45 7.72 22.82 -14.06
CA SER A 45 7.41 21.58 -14.76
C SER A 45 8.26 20.49 -14.12
N PRO A 46 7.67 19.43 -13.51
CA PRO A 46 8.47 18.34 -13.00
C PRO A 46 9.19 17.71 -14.18
N THR A 47 10.50 17.88 -14.25
CA THR A 47 11.35 17.10 -15.14
C THR A 47 11.31 15.66 -14.61
N VAL A 48 10.32 14.91 -15.07
CA VAL A 48 10.26 13.45 -14.84
C VAL A 48 11.52 12.92 -15.52
N ALA A 49 12.52 12.58 -14.73
CA ALA A 49 13.66 11.81 -15.22
C ALA A 49 13.09 10.49 -15.75
N THR A 50 12.89 10.43 -17.05
CA THR A 50 12.45 9.24 -17.78
C THR A 50 13.59 8.24 -17.70
N GLN A 51 13.69 7.49 -16.60
CA GLN A 51 14.60 6.36 -16.53
C GLN A 51 14.10 5.33 -17.53
N SER A 52 14.80 5.25 -18.65
CA SER A 52 14.46 4.36 -19.74
C SER A 52 14.62 2.90 -19.28
N VAL A 53 13.53 2.13 -19.37
CA VAL A 53 13.59 0.68 -19.30
C VAL A 53 14.54 0.20 -20.42
N PRO A 54 15.48 -0.71 -20.14
CA PRO A 54 16.38 -1.21 -21.16
C PRO A 54 15.60 -1.72 -22.37
N ALA A 55 15.87 -1.18 -23.54
CA ALA A 55 15.10 -1.42 -24.77
C ALA A 55 15.04 -2.91 -25.17
N ASN A 56 16.04 -3.70 -24.76
CA ASN A 56 16.15 -5.13 -25.05
C ASN A 56 15.13 -6.00 -24.28
N ILE A 57 14.66 -5.57 -23.11
CA ILE A 57 13.66 -6.31 -22.32
C ILE A 57 12.27 -6.21 -22.95
N LEU A 58 12.03 -5.15 -23.72
CA LEU A 58 10.73 -4.82 -24.29
C LEU A 58 10.65 -5.04 -25.82
N ALA A 59 11.71 -5.51 -26.46
CA ALA A 59 11.75 -5.69 -27.90
C ALA A 59 11.11 -7.02 -28.33
N ARG A 60 9.79 -7.03 -28.51
CA ARG A 60 9.10 -8.04 -29.29
C ARG A 60 8.63 -7.41 -30.60
N PRO A 61 9.31 -7.61 -31.73
CA PRO A 61 8.89 -7.03 -33.00
C PRO A 61 7.55 -7.61 -33.45
N GLY A 62 6.68 -6.77 -33.96
CA GLY A 62 5.48 -7.22 -34.69
C GLY A 62 4.13 -7.03 -33.97
N ARG A 63 4.09 -6.57 -32.69
CA ARG A 63 2.82 -6.25 -32.02
C ARG A 63 2.93 -5.01 -31.11
N PRO A 64 1.82 -4.33 -30.81
CA PRO A 64 1.79 -3.29 -29.80
C PRO A 64 2.19 -3.84 -28.42
N ARG A 65 2.89 -3.03 -27.63
CA ARG A 65 3.20 -3.35 -26.23
C ARG A 65 2.03 -3.03 -25.34
N ILE A 66 1.76 -3.88 -24.38
CA ILE A 66 0.64 -3.73 -23.47
C ILE A 66 1.16 -3.55 -22.05
N GLY A 67 0.92 -2.36 -21.49
CA GLY A 67 1.17 -2.06 -20.09
C GLY A 67 -0.11 -2.23 -19.29
N LEU A 68 -0.06 -3.00 -18.20
CA LEU A 68 -1.16 -3.17 -17.26
C LEU A 68 -0.91 -2.28 -16.05
N VAL A 69 -1.79 -1.29 -15.84
CA VAL A 69 -1.72 -0.38 -14.69
C VAL A 69 -2.86 -0.69 -13.74
N LEU A 70 -2.50 -1.05 -12.51
CA LEU A 70 -3.43 -1.49 -11.46
C LEU A 70 -3.47 -0.45 -10.34
N GLY A 71 -4.59 0.25 -10.23
CA GLY A 71 -4.81 1.28 -9.20
C GLY A 71 -4.96 0.71 -7.80
N GLY A 72 -4.88 1.60 -6.80
CA GLY A 72 -5.20 1.30 -5.42
C GLY A 72 -6.72 1.11 -5.22
N GLY A 73 -7.11 0.90 -3.97
CA GLY A 73 -8.54 0.85 -3.61
C GLY A 73 -8.88 -0.18 -2.53
N GLY A 74 -7.89 -0.67 -1.78
CA GLY A 74 -8.11 -1.67 -0.74
C GLY A 74 -8.77 -2.92 -1.32
N ALA A 75 -9.87 -3.39 -0.71
CA ALA A 75 -10.58 -4.58 -1.17
C ALA A 75 -11.10 -4.48 -2.62
N LYS A 76 -11.39 -3.29 -3.13
CA LYS A 76 -11.81 -3.10 -4.53
C LYS A 76 -10.70 -3.52 -5.51
N GLY A 77 -9.44 -3.49 -5.08
CA GLY A 77 -8.30 -3.92 -5.90
C GLY A 77 -8.33 -5.41 -6.27
N PHE A 78 -9.12 -6.25 -5.59
CA PHE A 78 -9.32 -7.65 -6.03
C PHE A 78 -10.08 -7.76 -7.37
N ALA A 79 -10.78 -6.71 -7.81
CA ALA A 79 -11.37 -6.68 -9.14
C ALA A 79 -10.32 -6.80 -10.25
N HIS A 80 -9.07 -6.41 -9.96
CA HIS A 80 -7.94 -6.58 -10.91
C HIS A 80 -7.72 -8.04 -11.28
N ILE A 81 -7.99 -8.98 -10.37
CA ILE A 81 -7.86 -10.42 -10.65
C ILE A 81 -8.82 -10.85 -11.76
N GLY A 82 -10.06 -10.32 -11.74
CA GLY A 82 -11.04 -10.58 -12.81
C GLY A 82 -10.57 -10.04 -14.16
N VAL A 83 -9.96 -8.85 -14.18
CA VAL A 83 -9.38 -8.27 -15.40
C VAL A 83 -8.22 -9.12 -15.91
N ILE A 84 -7.31 -9.55 -15.03
CA ILE A 84 -6.19 -10.43 -15.40
C ILE A 84 -6.71 -11.76 -15.95
N SER A 85 -7.73 -12.36 -15.31
CA SER A 85 -8.36 -13.59 -15.77
C SER A 85 -8.90 -13.45 -17.19
N GLU A 86 -9.51 -12.32 -17.51
CA GLU A 86 -10.03 -12.06 -18.85
C GLU A 86 -8.93 -11.82 -19.86
N LEU A 87 -7.85 -11.11 -19.50
CA LEU A 87 -6.68 -10.95 -20.35
C LEU A 87 -6.04 -12.30 -20.69
N GLU A 88 -5.91 -13.21 -19.71
CA GLU A 88 -5.40 -14.56 -19.89
C GLU A 88 -6.33 -15.39 -20.80
N ARG A 89 -7.63 -15.33 -20.55
CA ARG A 89 -8.64 -16.03 -21.37
C ARG A 89 -8.59 -15.60 -22.83
N LEU A 90 -8.40 -14.31 -23.07
CA LEU A 90 -8.27 -13.73 -24.42
C LEU A 90 -6.85 -13.87 -24.99
N ARG A 91 -5.90 -14.44 -24.21
CA ARG A 91 -4.49 -14.58 -24.59
C ARG A 91 -3.84 -13.24 -24.94
N ILE A 92 -4.23 -12.18 -24.26
CA ILE A 92 -3.66 -10.85 -24.42
C ILE A 92 -2.38 -10.80 -23.57
N PRO A 93 -1.19 -10.72 -24.19
CA PRO A 93 0.06 -10.71 -23.46
C PRO A 93 0.31 -9.34 -22.81
N VAL A 94 0.68 -9.34 -21.54
CA VAL A 94 1.09 -8.15 -20.80
C VAL A 94 2.62 -8.05 -20.82
N ASP A 95 3.17 -6.88 -21.20
CA ASP A 95 4.61 -6.66 -21.35
C ASP A 95 5.23 -5.92 -20.15
N VAL A 96 4.43 -5.18 -19.39
CA VAL A 96 4.86 -4.49 -18.17
C VAL A 96 3.66 -4.31 -17.24
N VAL A 97 3.91 -4.40 -15.95
CA VAL A 97 2.89 -4.17 -14.90
C VAL A 97 3.34 -3.02 -14.01
N ALA A 98 2.42 -2.10 -13.73
CA ALA A 98 2.59 -1.10 -12.69
C ALA A 98 1.43 -1.17 -11.71
N GLY A 99 1.70 -0.99 -10.42
CA GLY A 99 0.67 -1.11 -9.41
C GLY A 99 0.83 -0.16 -8.24
N THR A 100 -0.29 0.22 -7.64
CA THR A 100 -0.37 1.05 -6.45
C THR A 100 -1.21 0.34 -5.39
N SER A 101 -0.78 0.34 -4.12
CA SER A 101 -1.53 -0.24 -3.00
C SER A 101 -1.95 -1.70 -3.28
N MET A 102 -3.22 -2.05 -3.18
CA MET A 102 -3.69 -3.39 -3.54
C MET A 102 -3.37 -3.77 -4.99
N GLY A 103 -3.37 -2.80 -5.92
CA GLY A 103 -2.94 -3.05 -7.30
C GLY A 103 -1.45 -3.40 -7.40
N ALA A 104 -0.62 -2.90 -6.49
CA ALA A 104 0.78 -3.32 -6.40
C ALA A 104 0.88 -4.77 -5.89
N VAL A 105 0.06 -5.18 -4.92
CA VAL A 105 0.02 -6.58 -4.43
C VAL A 105 -0.37 -7.53 -5.55
N VAL A 106 -1.52 -7.31 -6.16
CA VAL A 106 -2.02 -8.16 -7.25
C VAL A 106 -1.03 -8.15 -8.43
N GLY A 107 -0.56 -6.95 -8.81
CA GLY A 107 0.38 -6.76 -9.92
C GLY A 107 1.73 -7.43 -9.72
N SER A 108 2.29 -7.36 -8.52
CA SER A 108 3.58 -8.01 -8.23
C SER A 108 3.49 -9.53 -8.23
N LEU A 109 2.39 -10.09 -7.73
CA LEU A 109 2.17 -11.53 -7.76
C LEU A 109 1.97 -12.04 -9.20
N TYR A 110 1.21 -11.30 -10.00
CA TYR A 110 1.03 -11.59 -11.42
C TYR A 110 2.35 -11.46 -12.19
N ALA A 111 3.06 -10.35 -12.00
CA ALA A 111 4.37 -10.11 -12.62
C ALA A 111 5.43 -11.13 -12.17
N GLY A 112 5.26 -11.73 -11.00
CA GLY A 112 6.08 -12.81 -10.47
C GLY A 112 5.78 -14.18 -11.05
N GLY A 113 4.83 -14.28 -12.01
CA GLY A 113 4.50 -15.51 -12.72
C GLY A 113 3.28 -16.28 -12.21
N ARG A 114 2.50 -15.72 -11.27
CA ARG A 114 1.24 -16.33 -10.85
C ARG A 114 0.14 -16.02 -11.87
N ASN A 115 -0.67 -17.04 -12.19
CA ASN A 115 -1.85 -16.86 -13.04
C ASN A 115 -3.07 -16.36 -12.23
N ALA A 116 -4.15 -16.00 -12.91
CA ALA A 116 -5.37 -15.50 -12.28
C ALA A 116 -5.97 -16.48 -11.26
N GLY A 117 -5.90 -17.79 -11.51
CA GLY A 117 -6.37 -18.83 -10.58
C GLY A 117 -5.58 -18.85 -9.27
N ASP A 118 -4.24 -18.72 -9.35
CA ASP A 118 -3.38 -18.61 -8.19
C ASP A 118 -3.69 -17.35 -7.38
N LEU A 119 -3.96 -16.23 -8.07
CA LEU A 119 -4.32 -14.96 -7.42
C LEU A 119 -5.67 -15.06 -6.69
N VAL A 120 -6.65 -15.76 -7.25
CA VAL A 120 -7.93 -16.04 -6.58
C VAL A 120 -7.69 -16.86 -5.32
N THR A 121 -6.86 -17.91 -5.39
CA THR A 121 -6.51 -18.74 -4.23
C THR A 121 -5.87 -17.88 -3.13
N VAL A 122 -4.85 -17.08 -3.47
CA VAL A 122 -4.21 -16.16 -2.52
C VAL A 122 -5.22 -15.19 -1.90
N ALA A 123 -6.15 -14.65 -2.69
CA ALA A 123 -7.16 -13.71 -2.20
C ALA A 123 -8.13 -14.37 -1.21
N HIS A 124 -8.41 -15.67 -1.35
CA HIS A 124 -9.28 -16.42 -0.44
C HIS A 124 -8.56 -16.95 0.80
N ASP A 125 -7.32 -17.39 0.67
CA ASP A 125 -6.59 -18.03 1.76
C ASP A 125 -6.12 -17.03 2.82
N ILE A 126 -5.96 -15.76 2.44
CA ILE A 126 -5.51 -14.72 3.35
C ILE A 126 -6.70 -14.12 4.11
N ASN A 127 -6.61 -14.12 5.43
CA ASN A 127 -7.53 -13.34 6.25
C ASN A 127 -7.11 -11.86 6.27
N TRP A 128 -7.59 -11.09 5.31
CA TRP A 128 -7.23 -9.68 5.12
C TRP A 128 -7.57 -8.79 6.30
N VAL A 129 -8.59 -9.13 7.08
CA VAL A 129 -8.99 -8.36 8.27
C VAL A 129 -7.91 -8.46 9.35
N THR A 130 -7.39 -9.66 9.58
CA THR A 130 -6.37 -9.89 10.62
C THR A 130 -4.98 -9.40 10.23
N LEU A 131 -4.72 -9.17 8.92
CA LEU A 131 -3.43 -8.63 8.47
C LEU A 131 -3.16 -7.22 8.97
N PHE A 132 -4.22 -6.46 9.20
CA PHE A 132 -4.10 -5.10 9.70
C PHE A 132 -4.15 -5.03 11.23
N ASP A 133 -4.43 -6.13 11.91
CA ASP A 133 -4.42 -6.22 13.37
C ASP A 133 -3.11 -6.82 13.87
N ASP A 134 -2.17 -5.95 14.25
CA ASP A 134 -0.89 -6.34 14.84
C ASP A 134 -1.00 -6.69 16.34
N SER A 135 -2.20 -6.72 16.91
CA SER A 135 -2.40 -7.11 18.29
C SER A 135 -2.00 -8.58 18.49
N ILE A 136 -1.32 -8.84 19.59
CA ILE A 136 -1.02 -10.21 20.00
C ILE A 136 -2.30 -10.78 20.64
N PRO A 137 -2.79 -11.95 20.20
CA PRO A 137 -3.94 -12.58 20.83
C PRO A 137 -3.72 -12.67 22.34
N ARG A 138 -4.76 -12.36 23.12
CA ARG A 138 -4.65 -12.31 24.58
C ARG A 138 -4.16 -13.64 25.17
N GLU A 139 -4.42 -14.75 24.49
CA GLU A 139 -3.99 -16.08 24.87
C GLU A 139 -2.45 -16.24 24.85
N GLU A 140 -1.80 -15.57 23.92
CA GLU A 140 -0.34 -15.60 23.72
C GLU A 140 0.40 -14.58 24.60
N LEU A 141 -0.31 -13.68 25.27
CA LEU A 141 0.30 -12.69 26.15
C LEU A 141 0.82 -13.35 27.44
N SER A 142 1.99 -12.92 27.92
CA SER A 142 2.50 -13.34 29.23
C SER A 142 1.54 -12.88 30.34
N LEU A 143 1.51 -13.62 31.47
CA LEU A 143 0.64 -13.28 32.62
C LEU A 143 0.87 -11.85 33.11
N ARG A 144 2.11 -11.38 33.14
CA ARG A 144 2.46 -10.01 33.53
C ARG A 144 1.77 -9.00 32.62
N ARG A 145 1.85 -9.20 31.29
CA ARG A 145 1.24 -8.31 30.31
C ARG A 145 -0.28 -8.34 30.37
N LYS A 146 -0.88 -9.53 30.61
CA LYS A 146 -2.33 -9.66 30.85
C LYS A 146 -2.82 -8.87 32.05
N ASN A 147 -2.00 -8.78 33.10
CA ASN A 147 -2.34 -8.00 34.31
C ASN A 147 -2.14 -6.51 34.10
N ASP A 148 -1.05 -6.11 33.42
CA ASP A 148 -0.78 -4.69 33.13
C ASP A 148 -1.87 -4.08 32.24
N GLU A 149 -2.39 -4.83 31.26
CA GLU A 149 -3.47 -4.38 30.36
C GLU A 149 -4.83 -4.20 31.06
N ARG A 150 -5.07 -4.89 32.18
CA ARG A 150 -6.28 -4.70 32.99
C ARG A 150 -6.39 -3.30 33.60
N ASN A 151 -5.26 -2.64 33.79
CA ASN A 151 -5.17 -1.35 34.48
C ASN A 151 -5.09 -0.17 33.50
N ILE A 152 -5.06 -0.42 32.18
CA ILE A 152 -4.94 0.63 31.16
C ILE A 152 -6.30 0.82 30.49
N LEU A 153 -6.95 1.95 30.83
CA LEU A 153 -8.26 2.33 30.24
C LEU A 153 -8.16 2.87 28.79
N LEU A 154 -6.95 3.22 28.34
CA LEU A 154 -6.72 3.77 27.00
C LEU A 154 -6.07 2.70 26.10
N PRO A 155 -6.64 2.41 24.92
CA PRO A 155 -6.08 1.43 23.99
C PRO A 155 -4.78 1.89 23.31
N TYR A 156 -4.36 3.13 23.54
CA TYR A 156 -3.17 3.71 22.91
C TYR A 156 -2.03 3.84 23.92
N ARG A 157 -0.87 3.28 23.56
CA ARG A 157 0.37 3.48 24.32
C ARG A 157 0.96 4.83 23.93
N LEU A 158 0.84 5.80 24.83
CA LEU A 158 1.60 7.05 24.71
C LEU A 158 3.06 6.77 25.08
N GLY A 159 3.96 7.00 24.11
CA GLY A 159 5.40 6.99 24.35
C GLY A 159 5.85 8.36 24.85
N PHE A 160 6.94 8.39 25.64
CA PHE A 160 7.64 9.63 25.97
C PHE A 160 9.06 9.56 25.43
N LYS A 161 9.50 10.59 24.72
CA LYS A 161 10.88 10.78 24.30
C LYS A 161 11.29 12.21 24.59
N ASP A 162 12.41 12.38 25.28
CA ASP A 162 12.94 13.69 25.68
C ASP A 162 11.89 14.54 26.46
N GLY A 163 11.12 13.90 27.35
CA GLY A 163 10.09 14.54 28.16
C GLY A 163 8.82 14.96 27.41
N LYS A 164 8.70 14.69 26.12
CA LYS A 164 7.53 15.01 25.30
C LYS A 164 6.70 13.75 24.98
N PRO A 165 5.37 13.84 25.04
CA PRO A 165 4.54 12.71 24.62
C PRO A 165 4.66 12.50 23.10
N ILE A 166 4.87 11.24 22.71
CA ILE A 166 4.91 10.84 21.31
C ILE A 166 3.60 10.14 21.01
N LEU A 167 2.87 10.66 20.04
CA LEU A 167 1.73 9.97 19.45
C LEU A 167 2.22 8.85 18.52
N PRO A 168 1.52 7.70 18.47
CA PRO A 168 1.84 6.65 17.51
C PRO A 168 1.75 7.22 16.09
N LYS A 169 2.75 6.89 15.25
CA LYS A 169 2.86 7.38 13.85
C LYS A 169 1.78 6.79 12.92
N GLY A 170 0.96 5.88 13.43
CA GLY A 170 -0.16 5.24 12.75
C GLY A 170 -0.89 4.34 13.74
N VAL A 171 -2.16 4.03 13.46
CA VAL A 171 -2.99 3.16 14.31
C VAL A 171 -2.50 1.72 14.23
N LEU A 172 -1.94 1.32 13.06
CA LEU A 172 -1.51 -0.02 12.74
C LEU A 172 0.00 -0.03 12.39
N GLY A 173 0.75 -0.94 12.98
CA GLY A 173 2.18 -1.13 12.70
C GLY A 173 2.44 -1.76 11.34
N GLY A 174 1.56 -2.66 10.91
CA GLY A 174 1.63 -3.38 9.64
C GLY A 174 2.71 -4.47 9.61
N GLN A 175 3.07 -5.02 10.77
CA GLN A 175 4.07 -6.09 10.87
C GLN A 175 3.56 -7.41 10.27
N LYS A 176 2.31 -7.79 10.57
CA LYS A 176 1.70 -8.98 9.99
C LYS A 176 1.56 -8.87 8.48
N LEU A 177 1.13 -7.70 8.00
CA LEU A 177 1.08 -7.40 6.56
C LEU A 177 2.44 -7.59 5.92
N TYR A 178 3.50 -7.00 6.50
CA TYR A 178 4.85 -7.11 5.96
C TYR A 178 5.34 -8.54 5.92
N ALA A 179 5.15 -9.32 6.99
CA ALA A 179 5.51 -10.74 7.03
C ALA A 179 4.77 -11.57 5.98
N THR A 180 3.47 -11.29 5.80
CA THR A 180 2.66 -11.96 4.76
C THR A 180 3.15 -11.60 3.35
N LEU A 181 3.43 -10.31 3.09
CA LEU A 181 4.01 -9.90 1.81
C LEU A 181 5.35 -10.58 1.54
N GLN A 182 6.22 -10.69 2.56
CA GLN A 182 7.48 -11.42 2.41
C GLN A 182 7.26 -12.89 2.05
N SER A 183 6.28 -13.56 2.68
CA SER A 183 5.94 -14.95 2.39
C SER A 183 5.38 -15.12 0.97
N LEU A 184 4.48 -14.25 0.54
CA LEU A 184 3.87 -14.30 -0.79
C LEU A 184 4.87 -14.06 -1.91
N LEU A 185 5.88 -13.22 -1.65
CA LEU A 185 6.88 -12.80 -2.62
C LEU A 185 8.19 -13.62 -2.55
N LEU A 186 8.22 -14.70 -1.72
CA LEU A 186 9.40 -15.55 -1.58
C LEU A 186 10.05 -15.98 -2.89
N PRO A 187 9.29 -16.39 -3.94
CA PRO A 187 9.90 -16.80 -5.21
C PRO A 187 10.71 -15.68 -5.89
N ASN A 188 10.35 -14.43 -5.66
CA ASN A 188 10.98 -13.26 -6.29
C ASN A 188 11.87 -12.47 -5.30
N ARG A 189 12.09 -12.98 -4.10
CA ARG A 189 12.82 -12.28 -3.02
C ARG A 189 14.29 -12.01 -3.36
N ALA A 190 14.90 -12.85 -4.17
CA ALA A 190 16.30 -12.74 -4.57
C ALA A 190 16.52 -11.75 -5.73
N LEU A 191 15.45 -11.20 -6.30
CA LEU A 191 15.55 -10.26 -7.42
C LEU A 191 15.71 -8.84 -6.86
N ASP A 192 16.88 -8.25 -7.05
CA ASP A 192 17.14 -6.86 -6.68
C ASP A 192 16.55 -5.87 -7.69
N ASN A 193 16.33 -6.28 -8.93
CA ASN A 193 15.74 -5.45 -9.98
C ASN A 193 14.45 -6.11 -10.51
N PHE A 194 13.35 -5.37 -10.48
CA PHE A 194 12.02 -5.86 -10.85
C PHE A 194 11.83 -6.02 -12.37
N ASP A 195 12.79 -5.58 -13.18
CA ASP A 195 12.83 -5.86 -14.62
C ASP A 195 13.12 -7.33 -14.92
N TYR A 196 13.71 -8.07 -13.95
CA TYR A 196 14.00 -9.50 -14.09
C TYR A 196 12.86 -10.42 -13.61
N MET A 197 11.74 -9.85 -13.16
CA MET A 197 10.53 -10.63 -12.91
C MET A 197 9.99 -11.22 -14.21
N ALA A 198 9.12 -12.21 -14.14
CA ALA A 198 8.54 -12.84 -15.34
C ALA A 198 7.88 -11.81 -16.26
N ILE A 199 7.30 -10.76 -15.68
CA ILE A 199 6.88 -9.52 -16.38
C ILE A 199 7.52 -8.35 -15.60
N PRO A 200 8.21 -7.40 -16.27
CA PRO A 200 8.75 -6.21 -15.63
C PRO A 200 7.70 -5.49 -14.77
N PHE A 201 8.09 -5.10 -13.54
CA PHE A 201 7.14 -4.57 -12.56
C PHE A 201 7.59 -3.21 -12.02
N ARG A 202 6.61 -2.37 -11.68
CA ARG A 202 6.78 -1.10 -10.96
C ARG A 202 5.76 -0.99 -9.83
N ALA A 203 6.24 -0.65 -8.64
CA ALA A 203 5.37 -0.24 -7.53
C ALA A 203 5.43 1.27 -7.35
N VAL A 204 4.30 1.88 -7.02
CA VAL A 204 4.19 3.33 -6.84
C VAL A 204 3.91 3.66 -5.38
N ALA A 205 4.67 4.60 -4.83
CA ALA A 205 4.43 5.20 -3.53
C ALA A 205 4.50 6.73 -3.63
N THR A 206 4.18 7.42 -2.54
CA THR A 206 4.24 8.87 -2.43
C THR A 206 5.20 9.27 -1.32
N ASN A 207 6.09 10.20 -1.57
CA ASN A 207 6.89 10.82 -0.51
C ASN A 207 5.99 11.80 0.27
N ILE A 208 5.76 11.52 1.56
CA ILE A 208 4.83 12.32 2.39
C ILE A 208 5.34 13.73 2.69
N VAL A 209 6.64 13.98 2.50
CA VAL A 209 7.25 15.29 2.83
C VAL A 209 7.03 16.30 1.71
N ASN A 210 7.23 15.88 0.46
CA ASN A 210 7.17 16.76 -0.72
C ASN A 210 5.99 16.45 -1.66
N GLY A 211 5.26 15.35 -1.43
CA GLY A 211 4.14 14.93 -2.29
C GLY A 211 4.58 14.30 -3.61
N GLU A 212 5.86 14.06 -3.82
CA GLU A 212 6.36 13.48 -5.06
C GLU A 212 6.06 11.99 -5.18
N ARG A 213 5.82 11.57 -6.41
CA ARG A 213 5.66 10.16 -6.75
C ARG A 213 7.00 9.44 -6.76
N VAL A 214 7.07 8.33 -6.05
CA VAL A 214 8.23 7.42 -6.05
C VAL A 214 7.85 6.14 -6.78
N VAL A 215 8.62 5.78 -7.81
CA VAL A 215 8.40 4.57 -8.61
C VAL A 215 9.56 3.61 -8.35
N PHE A 216 9.24 2.50 -7.67
CA PHE A 216 10.20 1.45 -7.39
C PHE A 216 10.42 0.55 -8.61
N ARG A 217 11.66 0.32 -8.95
CA ARG A 217 12.11 -0.60 -10.00
C ARG A 217 13.12 -1.63 -9.51
N GLU A 218 13.67 -1.40 -8.33
CA GLU A 218 14.73 -2.21 -7.74
C GLU A 218 14.67 -2.18 -6.21
N GLY A 219 15.48 -2.99 -5.56
CA GLY A 219 15.57 -3.12 -4.11
C GLY A 219 14.59 -4.16 -3.55
N SER A 220 14.23 -4.02 -2.29
CA SER A 220 13.33 -4.98 -1.65
C SER A 220 11.89 -4.84 -2.14
N LEU A 221 11.41 -5.81 -2.91
CA LEU A 221 10.03 -5.83 -3.42
C LEU A 221 9.01 -5.76 -2.28
N SER A 222 9.21 -6.49 -1.18
CA SER A 222 8.29 -6.46 -0.04
C SER A 222 8.26 -5.11 0.68
N ARG A 223 9.39 -4.38 0.73
CA ARG A 223 9.44 -3.01 1.29
C ARG A 223 8.74 -2.02 0.37
N ALA A 224 8.96 -2.12 -0.94
CA ALA A 224 8.27 -1.30 -1.94
C ALA A 224 6.76 -1.49 -1.86
N MET A 225 6.30 -2.74 -1.76
CA MET A 225 4.89 -3.08 -1.56
C MET A 225 4.34 -2.50 -0.26
N ARG A 226 5.07 -2.67 0.84
CA ARG A 226 4.67 -2.15 2.15
C ARG A 226 4.56 -0.62 2.13
N ALA A 227 5.48 0.08 1.45
CA ALA A 227 5.42 1.52 1.26
C ALA A 227 4.18 1.92 0.45
N SER A 228 3.96 1.26 -0.69
CA SER A 228 2.80 1.48 -1.56
C SER A 228 1.44 1.26 -0.90
N MET A 229 1.40 0.49 0.20
CA MET A 229 0.18 0.20 0.98
C MET A 229 0.07 1.03 2.27
N SER A 230 1.01 1.93 2.55
CA SER A 230 1.04 2.71 3.79
C SER A 230 0.06 3.88 3.76
N VAL A 231 -1.23 3.60 3.91
CA VAL A 231 -2.28 4.64 3.94
C VAL A 231 -2.06 5.57 5.14
N PRO A 232 -1.88 6.89 4.92
CA PRO A 232 -1.68 7.85 6.00
C PRO A 232 -2.82 7.83 7.02
N GLY A 233 -2.46 7.97 8.29
CA GLY A 233 -3.41 7.88 9.40
C GLY A 233 -3.77 6.46 9.81
N LEU A 234 -3.77 5.50 8.89
CA LEU A 234 -4.02 4.09 9.19
C LEU A 234 -2.71 3.35 9.50
N MET A 235 -1.71 3.50 8.64
CA MET A 235 -0.44 2.80 8.76
C MET A 235 0.74 3.77 8.87
N SER A 236 1.78 3.33 9.60
CA SER A 236 3.01 4.10 9.70
C SER A 236 3.71 4.22 8.34
N PRO A 237 4.22 5.40 7.97
CA PRO A 237 5.07 5.57 6.80
C PRO A 237 6.28 4.61 6.83
N VAL A 238 6.72 4.19 5.67
CA VAL A 238 7.93 3.38 5.51
C VAL A 238 9.09 4.29 5.12
N GLU A 239 10.21 4.14 5.80
CA GLU A 239 11.43 4.87 5.46
C GLU A 239 12.31 4.00 4.55
N ILE A 240 12.58 4.48 3.34
CA ILE A 240 13.46 3.84 2.36
C ILE A 240 14.41 4.92 1.84
N ASP A 241 15.71 4.68 1.95
CA ASP A 241 16.77 5.58 1.48
C ASP A 241 16.66 7.03 2.02
N GLY A 242 16.18 7.15 3.26
CA GLY A 242 15.99 8.45 3.93
C GLY A 242 14.66 9.14 3.57
N GLU A 243 13.89 8.62 2.64
CA GLU A 243 12.57 9.12 2.28
C GLU A 243 11.45 8.47 3.09
N LYS A 244 10.47 9.27 3.51
CA LYS A 244 9.27 8.79 4.20
C LYS A 244 8.16 8.58 3.20
N LEU A 245 7.83 7.32 2.98
CA LEU A 245 6.93 6.89 1.92
C LEU A 245 5.61 6.39 2.45
N VAL A 246 4.55 6.73 1.75
CA VAL A 246 3.16 6.37 2.01
C VAL A 246 2.50 5.84 0.75
N ASP A 247 1.21 5.46 0.86
CA ASP A 247 0.42 4.91 -0.25
C ASP A 247 0.51 5.80 -1.50
N GLY A 248 0.75 5.15 -2.64
CA GLY A 248 0.88 5.83 -3.93
C GLY A 248 -0.45 6.34 -4.50
N GLY A 249 -1.57 6.10 -3.86
CA GLY A 249 -2.88 6.62 -4.27
C GLY A 249 -3.10 8.11 -3.94
N LEU A 250 -2.08 8.79 -3.42
CA LEU A 250 -2.11 10.22 -3.10
C LEU A 250 -1.55 11.10 -4.24
N VAL A 251 -1.01 10.52 -5.30
CA VAL A 251 -0.42 11.19 -6.47
C VAL A 251 -1.08 10.73 -7.75
#